data_eef4c8af1003a65a3fbeee2f37e42de1
#
_entry.id   eef4c8af1003a65a3fbeee2f37e42de1
#
_cell.length_a   1.000
_cell.length_b   1.000
_cell.length_c   1.000
_cell.angle_alpha   90.00
_cell.angle_beta   90.00
_cell.angle_gamma   90.00
#
_symmetry.space_group_name_H-M   'P 1'
#
loop_
_entity.id
_entity.type
_entity.pdbx_description
1 polymer ?
#
loop_
_entity_poly.entity_id
_entity_poly.type
_entity_poly.pdbx_seq_one_letter_code
_entity_poly.pdbx_strand_id
1 'polypeptide(L)'
;FNVVDRPLELKEAIDFIRSEDPRTKYDLGDGHLVDYLPNNRFALPVNKDNAIASGIVKESDRDLMVDTIYLELPKRTIDKSEMMLLDMLAHFDWKRPIHFTQVYILQSLGLLNYLQFDGYSYRLVPIYTPNRSVHEIGRIDPDYITPLLTETFRYGNIADPRTYADYFIQYNLSASKARESFARAAKEYVFRGDSIQAIRLLDMGLEKLPPQQIRYTDANTFPFIEGYYMAGAPDKGDSLLMSYARNLMQYIDYYLDFQGIQGDMVTQTIIDKMQSLDRLYYLAAYMGRQDVLAQLNDYYRTLGIYEDELIHPDLPTPSDSVQIPE
;
A
#
# COMPACT_ATOMS: atom_id res chain seq x y z
N PHE A 1 -24.80 19.87 4.71
CA PHE A 1 -25.96 19.92 5.66
C PHE A 1 -25.80 18.77 6.66
N ASN A 2 -25.64 19.08 7.94
CA ASN A 2 -25.77 18.09 9.02
C ASN A 2 -27.13 18.32 9.67
N VAL A 3 -28.03 17.38 9.50
CA VAL A 3 -29.38 17.43 10.11
C VAL A 3 -29.27 17.25 11.63
N VAL A 4 -28.24 16.53 12.08
CA VAL A 4 -27.93 16.34 13.51
C VAL A 4 -26.44 16.50 13.76
N ASP A 5 -26.08 16.96 14.97
CA ASP A 5 -24.67 17.18 15.36
C ASP A 5 -23.99 15.95 15.98
N ARG A 6 -24.47 14.77 15.71
CA ARG A 6 -23.85 13.49 16.07
C ARG A 6 -23.66 12.61 14.85
N PRO A 7 -22.70 11.67 14.84
CA PRO A 7 -22.68 10.63 13.81
C PRO A 7 -24.01 9.88 13.78
N LEU A 8 -24.59 9.70 12.59
CA LEU A 8 -25.76 8.86 12.39
C LEU A 8 -25.34 7.41 12.21
N GLU A 9 -26.15 6.46 12.69
CA GLU A 9 -25.96 5.09 12.26
C GLU A 9 -26.13 5.01 10.75
N LEU A 10 -25.22 4.31 10.08
CA LEU A 10 -25.21 4.28 8.61
C LEU A 10 -26.53 3.74 8.04
N LYS A 11 -27.16 2.79 8.73
CA LYS A 11 -28.45 2.26 8.36
C LYS A 11 -29.56 3.32 8.42
N GLU A 12 -29.58 4.15 9.49
CA GLU A 12 -30.56 5.26 9.58
C GLU A 12 -30.40 6.24 8.40
N ALA A 13 -29.16 6.51 7.97
CA ALA A 13 -28.93 7.39 6.83
C ALA A 13 -29.40 6.77 5.49
N ILE A 14 -29.21 5.49 5.28
CA ILE A 14 -29.71 4.79 4.10
C ILE A 14 -31.23 4.73 4.10
N ASP A 15 -31.86 4.44 5.24
CA ASP A 15 -33.31 4.42 5.36
C ASP A 15 -33.90 5.83 5.12
N PHE A 16 -33.23 6.90 5.55
CA PHE A 16 -33.61 8.28 5.24
C PHE A 16 -33.61 8.56 3.72
N ILE A 17 -32.58 8.14 2.99
CA ILE A 17 -32.50 8.35 1.53
C ILE A 17 -33.60 7.55 0.80
N ARG A 18 -33.89 6.31 1.25
CA ARG A 18 -34.90 5.44 0.67
C ARG A 18 -36.34 5.90 0.93
N SER A 19 -36.53 6.78 1.90
CA SER A 19 -37.87 7.27 2.25
C SER A 19 -38.47 8.07 1.10
N GLU A 20 -39.74 7.80 0.78
CA GLU A 20 -40.55 8.59 -0.17
C GLU A 20 -41.18 9.84 0.48
N ASP A 21 -40.98 10.07 1.76
CA ASP A 21 -41.51 11.23 2.47
C ASP A 21 -40.84 12.51 1.92
N PRO A 22 -41.62 13.50 1.39
CA PRO A 22 -41.04 14.75 0.88
C PRO A 22 -40.15 15.50 1.88
N ARG A 23 -40.35 15.27 3.18
CA ARG A 23 -39.52 15.88 4.24
C ARG A 23 -38.10 15.33 4.29
N THR A 24 -37.85 14.19 3.65
CA THR A 24 -36.50 13.59 3.51
C THR A 24 -35.82 13.96 2.21
N LYS A 25 -36.42 14.85 1.40
CA LYS A 25 -35.89 15.30 0.12
C LYS A 25 -35.49 16.77 0.22
N TYR A 26 -34.56 17.18 -0.64
CA TYR A 26 -34.15 18.56 -0.80
C TYR A 26 -34.82 19.15 -2.03
N ASP A 27 -35.52 20.27 -1.89
CA ASP A 27 -36.13 20.99 -3.01
C ASP A 27 -35.09 21.93 -3.64
N LEU A 28 -34.80 21.76 -4.94
CA LEU A 28 -33.88 22.61 -5.68
C LEU A 28 -34.48 24.00 -6.01
N GLY A 29 -35.72 24.28 -5.61
CA GLY A 29 -36.39 25.58 -5.79
C GLY A 29 -37.23 25.65 -7.06
N ASP A 30 -37.32 24.58 -7.87
CA ASP A 30 -38.12 24.46 -9.09
C ASP A 30 -39.18 23.33 -8.99
N GLY A 31 -39.38 22.81 -7.78
CA GLY A 31 -40.26 21.66 -7.52
C GLY A 31 -39.60 20.29 -7.75
N HIS A 32 -38.33 20.26 -8.15
CA HIS A 32 -37.55 19.02 -8.21
C HIS A 32 -37.00 18.64 -6.84
N LEU A 33 -37.46 17.52 -6.32
CA LEU A 33 -37.00 16.94 -5.07
C LEU A 33 -35.85 15.96 -5.37
N VAL A 34 -34.75 16.11 -4.65
CA VAL A 34 -33.58 15.25 -4.77
C VAL A 34 -33.22 14.59 -3.45
N ASP A 35 -32.65 13.38 -3.54
CA ASP A 35 -32.11 12.68 -2.41
C ASP A 35 -30.84 13.36 -1.91
N TYR A 36 -30.64 13.36 -0.59
CA TYR A 36 -29.43 13.84 0.03
C TYR A 36 -29.05 13.04 1.26
N LEU A 37 -27.77 13.01 1.60
CA LEU A 37 -27.29 12.44 2.86
C LEU A 37 -27.57 13.38 4.02
N PRO A 38 -28.23 12.89 5.08
CA PRO A 38 -28.62 13.74 6.23
C PRO A 38 -27.43 14.17 7.09
N ASN A 39 -26.26 13.57 6.92
CA ASN A 39 -25.03 13.87 7.63
C ASN A 39 -23.82 13.49 6.77
N ASN A 40 -22.63 13.97 7.14
CA ASN A 40 -21.35 13.53 6.57
C ASN A 40 -20.56 12.61 7.52
N ARG A 41 -21.03 12.38 8.74
CA ARG A 41 -20.43 11.48 9.73
C ARG A 41 -21.39 10.34 10.04
N PHE A 42 -20.89 9.11 9.90
CA PHE A 42 -21.69 7.90 10.11
C PHE A 42 -21.00 6.94 11.07
N ALA A 43 -21.80 6.15 11.74
CA ALA A 43 -21.38 5.08 12.63
C ALA A 43 -21.79 3.73 12.01
N LEU A 44 -20.82 2.82 11.90
CA LEU A 44 -21.03 1.43 11.52
C LEU A 44 -20.77 0.56 12.75
N PRO A 45 -21.81 0.00 13.39
CA PRO A 45 -21.66 -0.88 14.55
C PRO A 45 -20.91 -2.16 14.21
N VAL A 46 -20.11 -2.64 15.16
CA VAL A 46 -19.34 -3.86 15.01
C VAL A 46 -19.93 -4.98 15.84
N ASN A 47 -20.25 -6.10 15.19
CA ASN A 47 -20.59 -7.32 15.89
C ASN A 47 -19.31 -8.17 16.02
N LYS A 48 -18.63 -8.06 17.16
CA LYS A 48 -17.35 -8.73 17.44
C LYS A 48 -17.46 -10.25 17.36
N ASP A 49 -18.55 -10.82 17.87
CA ASP A 49 -18.75 -12.27 17.87
C ASP A 49 -18.94 -12.81 16.45
N ASN A 50 -19.72 -12.12 15.62
CA ASN A 50 -19.87 -12.47 14.22
C ASN A 50 -18.55 -12.33 13.46
N ALA A 51 -17.79 -11.25 13.70
CA ALA A 51 -16.51 -11.00 13.03
C ALA A 51 -15.47 -12.09 13.35
N ILE A 52 -15.48 -12.60 14.55
CA ILE A 52 -14.62 -13.73 14.94
C ILE A 52 -15.14 -15.05 14.38
N ALA A 53 -16.42 -15.33 14.54
CA ALA A 53 -17.02 -16.59 14.06
C ALA A 53 -16.89 -16.74 12.52
N SER A 54 -16.88 -15.65 11.79
CA SER A 54 -16.69 -15.63 10.32
C SER A 54 -15.21 -15.62 9.87
N GLY A 55 -14.25 -15.52 10.80
CA GLY A 55 -12.82 -15.43 10.50
C GLY A 55 -12.36 -14.09 9.94
N ILE A 56 -13.19 -13.04 10.05
CA ILE A 56 -12.77 -11.67 9.70
C ILE A 56 -11.64 -11.22 10.63
N VAL A 57 -11.73 -11.57 11.90
CA VAL A 57 -10.71 -11.33 12.92
C VAL A 57 -10.46 -12.63 13.70
N LYS A 58 -9.23 -12.91 14.07
CA LYS A 58 -8.90 -14.05 14.94
C LYS A 58 -9.24 -13.73 16.41
N GLU A 59 -9.58 -14.75 17.19
CA GLU A 59 -9.97 -14.58 18.60
C GLU A 59 -8.89 -13.85 19.42
N SER A 60 -7.60 -14.09 19.13
CA SER A 60 -6.48 -13.42 19.83
C SER A 60 -6.44 -11.90 19.63
N ASP A 61 -7.12 -11.37 18.61
CA ASP A 61 -7.18 -9.94 18.30
C ASP A 61 -8.48 -9.29 18.79
N ARG A 62 -9.32 -9.98 19.57
CA ARG A 62 -10.61 -9.49 20.08
C ARG A 62 -10.49 -8.14 20.77
N ASP A 63 -9.47 -7.97 21.60
CA ASP A 63 -9.26 -6.75 22.41
C ASP A 63 -8.81 -5.54 21.56
N LEU A 64 -8.33 -5.78 20.34
CA LEU A 64 -7.96 -4.75 19.39
C LEU A 64 -9.17 -4.19 18.61
N MET A 65 -10.33 -4.90 18.67
CA MET A 65 -11.51 -4.52 17.91
C MET A 65 -12.23 -3.33 18.53
N VAL A 66 -12.56 -2.35 17.70
CA VAL A 66 -13.45 -1.26 18.07
C VAL A 66 -14.92 -1.74 18.16
N ASP A 67 -15.75 -1.03 18.90
CA ASP A 67 -17.20 -1.30 18.97
C ASP A 67 -17.97 -0.64 17.80
N THR A 68 -17.37 0.39 17.20
CA THR A 68 -17.96 1.15 16.10
C THR A 68 -16.89 1.72 15.21
N ILE A 69 -17.07 1.57 13.89
CA ILE A 69 -16.26 2.27 12.90
C ILE A 69 -16.96 3.59 12.57
N TYR A 70 -16.23 4.69 12.67
CA TYR A 70 -16.73 5.99 12.27
C TYR A 70 -16.25 6.33 10.87
N LEU A 71 -17.21 6.68 10.01
CA LEU A 71 -16.98 7.12 8.64
C LEU A 71 -17.14 8.63 8.60
N GLU A 72 -16.25 9.31 7.92
CA GLU A 72 -16.37 10.74 7.65
C GLU A 72 -16.19 10.98 6.13
N LEU A 73 -17.20 11.58 5.51
CA LEU A 73 -17.22 11.88 4.10
C LEU A 73 -16.67 13.29 3.86
N PRO A 74 -15.46 13.43 3.30
CA PRO A 74 -14.85 14.75 3.11
C PRO A 74 -15.46 15.55 1.95
N LYS A 75 -16.21 14.88 1.07
CA LYS A 75 -16.80 15.50 -0.11
C LYS A 75 -18.31 15.71 -0.01
N ARG A 76 -18.80 16.68 -0.78
CA ARG A 76 -20.23 17.07 -0.77
C ARG A 76 -21.11 16.20 -1.67
N THR A 77 -20.52 15.53 -2.65
CA THR A 77 -21.23 14.70 -3.64
C THR A 77 -20.75 13.26 -3.53
N ILE A 78 -21.67 12.33 -3.55
CA ILE A 78 -21.41 10.89 -3.53
C ILE A 78 -21.84 10.33 -4.87
N ASP A 79 -20.98 9.53 -5.48
CA ASP A 79 -21.32 8.84 -6.71
C ASP A 79 -22.09 7.54 -6.44
N LYS A 80 -22.58 6.93 -7.52
CA LYS A 80 -23.39 5.72 -7.43
C LYS A 80 -22.63 4.55 -6.81
N SER A 81 -21.35 4.42 -7.09
CA SER A 81 -20.51 3.31 -6.56
C SER A 81 -20.27 3.45 -5.05
N GLU A 82 -20.04 4.67 -4.60
CA GLU A 82 -19.91 4.97 -3.17
C GLU A 82 -21.24 4.75 -2.42
N MET A 83 -22.35 5.16 -3.01
CA MET A 83 -23.67 4.92 -2.43
C MET A 83 -23.98 3.41 -2.31
N MET A 84 -23.65 2.62 -3.34
CA MET A 84 -23.79 1.17 -3.28
C MET A 84 -22.92 0.55 -2.17
N LEU A 85 -21.71 1.03 -1.98
CA LEU A 85 -20.83 0.58 -0.90
C LEU A 85 -21.38 0.96 0.47
N LEU A 86 -21.87 2.19 0.64
CA LEU A 86 -22.51 2.63 1.89
C LEU A 86 -23.76 1.79 2.21
N ASP A 87 -24.57 1.48 1.20
CA ASP A 87 -25.75 0.61 1.38
C ASP A 87 -25.36 -0.83 1.78
N MET A 88 -24.31 -1.37 1.16
CA MET A 88 -23.77 -2.68 1.55
C MET A 88 -23.25 -2.68 2.99
N LEU A 89 -22.54 -1.62 3.41
CA LEU A 89 -22.01 -1.47 4.78
C LEU A 89 -23.13 -1.26 5.79
N ALA A 90 -24.21 -0.55 5.43
CA ALA A 90 -25.39 -0.35 6.29
C ALA A 90 -26.08 -1.67 6.67
N HIS A 91 -25.95 -2.69 5.83
CA HIS A 91 -26.51 -4.03 6.04
C HIS A 91 -25.46 -5.07 6.43
N PHE A 92 -24.23 -4.63 6.75
CA PHE A 92 -23.13 -5.51 7.07
C PHE A 92 -23.23 -6.04 8.51
N ASP A 93 -23.48 -7.33 8.63
CA ASP A 93 -23.65 -8.01 9.92
C ASP A 93 -22.40 -8.76 10.40
N TRP A 94 -21.25 -8.55 9.74
CA TRP A 94 -19.95 -9.16 10.04
C TRP A 94 -19.91 -10.70 9.91
N LYS A 95 -20.90 -11.31 9.24
CA LYS A 95 -20.92 -12.77 9.01
C LYS A 95 -20.16 -13.23 7.78
N ARG A 96 -19.77 -12.31 6.91
CA ARG A 96 -18.95 -12.58 5.71
C ARG A 96 -17.89 -11.51 5.56
N PRO A 97 -16.64 -11.87 5.20
CA PRO A 97 -15.63 -10.86 4.96
C PRO A 97 -15.93 -10.04 3.71
N ILE A 98 -15.65 -8.75 3.77
CA ILE A 98 -15.63 -7.85 2.60
C ILE A 98 -14.18 -7.62 2.21
N HIS A 99 -13.86 -7.89 0.94
CA HIS A 99 -12.53 -7.68 0.37
C HIS A 99 -12.58 -6.65 -0.75
N PHE A 100 -11.58 -5.79 -0.78
CA PHE A 100 -11.38 -4.76 -1.80
C PHE A 100 -10.08 -5.04 -2.57
N THR A 101 -10.14 -5.02 -3.89
CA THR A 101 -8.95 -5.11 -4.73
C THR A 101 -8.33 -3.75 -5.00
N GLN A 102 -9.11 -2.68 -4.81
CA GLN A 102 -8.71 -1.28 -4.96
C GLN A 102 -9.12 -0.49 -3.72
N VAL A 103 -8.29 0.46 -3.30
CA VAL A 103 -8.49 1.21 -2.05
C VAL A 103 -8.92 2.67 -2.25
N TYR A 104 -8.88 3.20 -3.47
CA TYR A 104 -9.16 4.61 -3.71
C TYR A 104 -10.57 5.05 -3.27
N ILE A 105 -11.58 4.18 -3.47
CA ILE A 105 -12.95 4.44 -3.02
C ILE A 105 -13.05 4.46 -1.48
N LEU A 106 -12.20 3.73 -0.80
CA LEU A 106 -12.20 3.65 0.67
C LEU A 106 -11.59 4.89 1.31
N GLN A 107 -10.71 5.57 0.60
CA GLN A 107 -10.15 6.84 1.04
C GLN A 107 -11.24 7.91 1.17
N SER A 108 -12.14 8.00 0.19
CA SER A 108 -13.25 8.95 0.23
C SER A 108 -14.30 8.64 1.32
N LEU A 109 -14.27 7.43 1.86
CA LEU A 109 -15.18 6.98 2.93
C LEU A 109 -14.52 6.90 4.30
N GLY A 110 -13.23 7.27 4.43
CA GLY A 110 -12.51 7.23 5.71
C GLY A 110 -12.21 5.81 6.24
N LEU A 111 -12.22 4.78 5.38
CA LEU A 111 -12.07 3.36 5.77
C LEU A 111 -10.64 2.84 5.72
N LEU A 112 -9.67 3.60 5.22
CA LEU A 112 -8.31 3.09 5.00
C LEU A 112 -7.64 2.54 6.27
N ASN A 113 -7.96 3.10 7.43
CA ASN A 113 -7.39 2.67 8.72
C ASN A 113 -8.04 1.41 9.31
N TYR A 114 -9.02 0.84 8.62
CA TYR A 114 -9.73 -0.37 9.03
C TYR A 114 -9.53 -1.54 8.05
N LEU A 115 -8.38 -1.56 7.40
CA LEU A 115 -8.06 -2.58 6.42
C LEU A 115 -6.96 -3.52 6.93
N GLN A 116 -7.07 -4.79 6.55
CA GLN A 116 -5.99 -5.77 6.63
C GLN A 116 -5.59 -6.18 5.22
N PHE A 117 -4.30 -6.12 4.92
CA PHE A 117 -3.76 -6.54 3.64
C PHE A 117 -3.51 -8.04 3.63
N ASP A 118 -4.22 -8.76 2.78
CA ASP A 118 -4.17 -10.22 2.65
C ASP A 118 -3.44 -10.65 1.34
N GLY A 119 -2.51 -9.82 0.85
CA GLY A 119 -1.67 -10.09 -0.32
C GLY A 119 -2.23 -9.51 -1.62
N TYR A 120 -3.36 -9.97 -2.11
CA TYR A 120 -3.99 -9.46 -3.34
C TYR A 120 -5.21 -8.57 -3.10
N SER A 121 -5.70 -8.56 -1.88
CA SER A 121 -6.87 -7.78 -1.48
C SER A 121 -6.70 -7.20 -0.10
N TYR A 122 -7.57 -6.22 0.20
CA TYR A 122 -7.67 -5.60 1.51
C TYR A 122 -8.99 -6.02 2.14
N ARG A 123 -8.94 -6.68 3.28
CA ARG A 123 -10.11 -7.08 4.04
C ARG A 123 -10.52 -5.98 5.00
N LEU A 124 -11.81 -5.66 5.05
CA LEU A 124 -12.36 -4.78 6.07
C LEU A 124 -12.33 -5.49 7.43
N VAL A 125 -11.64 -4.90 8.39
CA VAL A 125 -11.52 -5.40 9.76
C VAL A 125 -11.86 -4.30 10.75
N PRO A 126 -12.55 -4.59 11.87
CA PRO A 126 -12.89 -3.59 12.87
C PRO A 126 -11.71 -3.33 13.84
N ILE A 127 -10.51 -3.20 13.31
CA ILE A 127 -9.30 -2.90 14.07
C ILE A 127 -8.70 -1.63 13.48
N TYR A 128 -8.65 -0.57 14.28
CA TYR A 128 -8.06 0.69 13.85
C TYR A 128 -6.55 0.58 13.80
N THR A 129 -5.99 0.76 12.62
CA THR A 129 -4.55 0.73 12.38
C THR A 129 -4.17 1.92 11.48
N PRO A 130 -3.53 2.96 12.03
CA PRO A 130 -3.04 4.07 11.21
C PRO A 130 -2.09 3.57 10.13
N ASN A 131 -2.26 4.05 8.91
CA ASN A 131 -1.36 3.70 7.81
C ASN A 131 0.02 4.33 8.07
N ARG A 132 1.08 3.54 7.92
CA ARG A 132 2.47 3.99 8.12
C ARG A 132 2.91 4.95 7.02
N SER A 133 2.39 4.76 5.82
CA SER A 133 2.64 5.64 4.67
C SER A 133 1.49 5.52 3.66
N VAL A 134 1.49 6.39 2.65
CA VAL A 134 0.54 6.33 1.53
C VAL A 134 0.68 5.06 0.68
N HIS A 135 1.81 4.36 0.79
CA HIS A 135 2.11 3.13 0.07
C HIS A 135 1.89 1.87 0.92
N GLU A 136 1.88 1.98 2.26
CA GLU A 136 1.70 0.86 3.18
C GLU A 136 0.32 0.90 3.83
N ILE A 137 -0.73 0.74 3.02
CA ILE A 137 -2.12 0.73 3.48
C ILE A 137 -2.48 -0.62 4.09
N GLY A 138 -3.20 -0.56 5.22
CA GLY A 138 -3.73 -1.72 5.93
C GLY A 138 -2.69 -2.43 6.81
N ARG A 139 -3.18 -3.01 7.90
CA ARG A 139 -2.36 -3.86 8.79
C ARG A 139 -1.93 -5.14 8.07
N ILE A 140 -0.86 -5.74 8.54
CA ILE A 140 -0.45 -7.09 8.17
C ILE A 140 -0.57 -8.01 9.40
N ASP A 141 -1.16 -9.18 9.20
CA ASP A 141 -1.05 -10.30 10.13
C ASP A 141 -0.11 -11.34 9.50
N PRO A 142 1.16 -11.41 9.93
CA PRO A 142 2.13 -12.30 9.31
C PRO A 142 1.78 -13.79 9.48
N ASP A 143 1.08 -14.18 10.56
CA ASP A 143 0.64 -15.55 10.76
C ASP A 143 -0.46 -15.96 9.78
N TYR A 144 -1.26 -14.99 9.33
CA TYR A 144 -2.30 -15.21 8.32
C TYR A 144 -1.75 -15.15 6.89
N ILE A 145 -0.93 -14.14 6.57
CA ILE A 145 -0.48 -13.92 5.20
C ILE A 145 0.61 -14.90 4.76
N THR A 146 1.49 -15.34 5.68
CA THR A 146 2.62 -16.21 5.33
C THR A 146 2.17 -17.54 4.70
N PRO A 147 1.22 -18.31 5.26
CA PRO A 147 0.71 -19.51 4.60
C PRO A 147 0.05 -19.22 3.24
N LEU A 148 -0.60 -18.06 3.08
CA LEU A 148 -1.14 -17.68 1.79
C LEU A 148 -0.03 -17.50 0.75
N LEU A 149 1.05 -16.80 1.10
CA LEU A 149 2.18 -16.54 0.20
C LEU A 149 2.98 -17.80 -0.12
N THR A 150 3.16 -18.68 0.85
CA THR A 150 4.10 -19.81 0.71
C THR A 150 3.43 -21.08 0.20
N GLU A 151 2.16 -21.32 0.52
CA GLU A 151 1.47 -22.58 0.29
C GLU A 151 0.22 -22.47 -0.60
N THR A 152 -0.53 -21.36 -0.47
CA THR A 152 -1.84 -21.23 -1.10
C THR A 152 -1.76 -20.55 -2.46
N PHE A 153 -1.06 -19.42 -2.56
CA PHE A 153 -0.97 -18.66 -3.81
C PHE A 153 -0.16 -19.41 -4.87
N ARG A 154 -0.63 -19.33 -6.12
CA ARG A 154 0.00 -19.97 -7.27
C ARG A 154 0.60 -18.89 -8.16
N TYR A 155 1.92 -18.94 -8.34
CA TYR A 155 2.66 -17.96 -9.13
C TYR A 155 2.86 -18.44 -10.59
N GLY A 156 2.30 -19.59 -10.96
CA GLY A 156 2.47 -20.19 -12.27
C GLY A 156 3.94 -20.50 -12.56
N ASN A 157 4.34 -20.34 -13.81
CA ASN A 157 5.71 -20.55 -14.25
C ASN A 157 6.52 -19.24 -14.32
N ILE A 158 6.15 -18.21 -13.57
CA ILE A 158 6.79 -16.90 -13.70
C ILE A 158 8.29 -16.91 -13.33
N ALA A 159 8.72 -17.87 -12.52
CA ALA A 159 10.13 -18.06 -12.18
C ALA A 159 10.95 -18.73 -13.30
N ASP A 160 10.30 -19.36 -14.30
CA ASP A 160 11.00 -19.95 -15.44
C ASP A 160 11.44 -18.85 -16.41
N PRO A 161 12.75 -18.72 -16.74
CA PRO A 161 13.25 -17.66 -17.61
C PRO A 161 12.71 -17.73 -19.04
N ARG A 162 12.09 -18.85 -19.44
CA ARG A 162 11.40 -19.01 -20.73
C ARG A 162 10.00 -18.43 -20.75
N THR A 163 9.44 -18.11 -19.58
CA THR A 163 8.11 -17.48 -19.46
C THR A 163 8.21 -16.01 -19.82
N TYR A 164 7.37 -15.58 -20.76
CA TYR A 164 7.23 -14.17 -21.08
C TYR A 164 6.12 -13.56 -20.19
N ALA A 165 6.50 -12.59 -19.38
CA ALA A 165 5.56 -11.76 -18.66
C ALA A 165 5.44 -10.41 -19.37
N ASP A 166 4.26 -10.08 -19.89
CA ASP A 166 4.05 -8.80 -20.55
C ASP A 166 4.11 -7.62 -19.57
N TYR A 167 4.14 -6.41 -20.13
CA TYR A 167 4.23 -5.18 -19.33
C TYR A 167 3.11 -5.06 -18.30
N PHE A 168 1.89 -5.43 -18.63
CA PHE A 168 0.73 -5.33 -17.74
C PHE A 168 0.87 -6.27 -16.53
N ILE A 169 1.31 -7.51 -16.76
CA ILE A 169 1.56 -8.48 -15.68
C ILE A 169 2.70 -7.99 -14.77
N GLN A 170 3.77 -7.43 -15.38
CA GLN A 170 4.93 -6.97 -14.63
C GLN A 170 4.62 -5.77 -13.72
N TYR A 171 3.81 -4.81 -14.19
CA TYR A 171 3.61 -3.53 -13.49
C TYR A 171 2.28 -3.41 -12.75
N ASN A 172 1.20 -4.02 -13.25
CA ASN A 172 -0.12 -3.63 -12.80
C ASN A 172 -0.84 -4.58 -11.86
N LEU A 173 -0.55 -5.88 -11.81
CA LEU A 173 -1.51 -6.67 -11.07
C LEU A 173 -0.95 -7.69 -10.09
N SER A 174 -0.43 -8.75 -10.52
CA SER A 174 -0.27 -9.84 -9.57
C SER A 174 1.14 -9.94 -9.04
N ALA A 175 2.12 -9.76 -9.91
CA ALA A 175 3.49 -10.02 -9.56
C ALA A 175 4.12 -8.94 -8.69
N SER A 176 3.83 -7.65 -8.97
CA SER A 176 4.32 -6.54 -8.15
C SER A 176 3.69 -6.56 -6.76
N LYS A 177 2.37 -6.77 -6.66
CA LYS A 177 1.68 -6.91 -5.37
C LYS A 177 2.09 -8.14 -4.59
N ALA A 178 2.30 -9.27 -5.27
CA ALA A 178 2.79 -10.47 -4.62
C ALA A 178 4.17 -10.25 -4.01
N ARG A 179 5.08 -9.59 -4.76
CA ARG A 179 6.40 -9.26 -4.24
C ARG A 179 6.30 -8.29 -3.05
N GLU A 180 5.52 -7.22 -3.14
CA GLU A 180 5.23 -6.32 -2.03
C GLU A 180 4.74 -7.08 -0.79
N SER A 181 3.87 -8.08 -0.98
CA SER A 181 3.31 -8.87 0.12
C SER A 181 4.37 -9.64 0.90
N PHE A 182 5.36 -10.23 0.22
CA PHE A 182 6.48 -10.89 0.87
C PHE A 182 7.30 -9.90 1.71
N ALA A 183 7.63 -8.74 1.17
CA ALA A 183 8.41 -7.73 1.87
C ALA A 183 7.66 -7.19 3.10
N ARG A 184 6.38 -6.89 2.96
CA ARG A 184 5.55 -6.40 4.08
C ARG A 184 5.40 -7.45 5.18
N ALA A 185 5.20 -8.73 4.82
CA ALA A 185 5.15 -9.82 5.79
C ALA A 185 6.50 -10.01 6.50
N ALA A 186 7.61 -9.93 5.76
CA ALA A 186 8.96 -10.02 6.32
C ALA A 186 9.23 -8.89 7.33
N LYS A 187 8.80 -7.66 7.02
CA LYS A 187 8.94 -6.49 7.92
C LYS A 187 8.23 -6.72 9.27
N GLU A 188 7.04 -7.33 9.26
CA GLU A 188 6.34 -7.66 10.51
C GLU A 188 7.07 -8.73 11.34
N TYR A 189 7.76 -9.69 10.69
CA TYR A 189 8.61 -10.65 11.43
C TYR A 189 9.83 -9.96 12.04
N VAL A 190 10.43 -8.97 11.36
CA VAL A 190 11.50 -8.16 11.97
C VAL A 190 11.00 -7.45 13.22
N PHE A 191 9.83 -6.81 13.19
CA PHE A 191 9.24 -6.15 14.37
C PHE A 191 8.92 -7.13 15.52
N ARG A 192 8.70 -8.41 15.22
CA ARG A 192 8.54 -9.47 16.23
C ARG A 192 9.87 -10.06 16.72
N GLY A 193 11.02 -9.60 16.19
CA GLY A 193 12.34 -10.12 16.49
C GLY A 193 12.72 -11.41 15.78
N ASP A 194 11.92 -11.87 14.80
CA ASP A 194 12.20 -13.07 14.01
C ASP A 194 12.86 -12.73 12.65
N SER A 195 14.12 -12.30 12.73
CA SER A 195 14.93 -11.99 11.55
C SER A 195 15.14 -13.18 10.61
N ILE A 196 15.18 -14.40 11.16
CA ILE A 196 15.40 -15.60 10.35
C ILE A 196 14.21 -15.84 9.42
N GLN A 197 13.00 -15.76 9.94
CA GLN A 197 11.80 -15.92 9.13
C GLN A 197 11.62 -14.74 8.15
N ALA A 198 11.99 -13.53 8.57
CA ALA A 198 11.98 -12.37 7.68
C ALA A 198 12.87 -12.58 6.45
N ILE A 199 14.15 -12.96 6.66
CA ILE A 199 15.10 -13.23 5.57
C ILE A 199 14.59 -14.36 4.68
N ARG A 200 14.06 -15.44 5.27
CA ARG A 200 13.49 -16.56 4.51
C ARG A 200 12.36 -16.11 3.57
N LEU A 201 11.46 -15.27 4.05
CA LEU A 201 10.36 -14.75 3.22
C LEU A 201 10.86 -13.85 2.10
N LEU A 202 11.84 -13.00 2.36
CA LEU A 202 12.45 -12.15 1.33
C LEU A 202 13.12 -13.00 0.25
N ASP A 203 13.93 -13.98 0.65
CA ASP A 203 14.59 -14.92 -0.30
C ASP A 203 13.55 -15.64 -1.16
N MET A 204 12.50 -16.18 -0.54
CA MET A 204 11.43 -16.88 -1.24
C MET A 204 10.65 -15.98 -2.20
N GLY A 205 10.42 -14.72 -1.82
CA GLY A 205 9.76 -13.74 -2.69
C GLY A 205 10.54 -13.46 -3.95
N LEU A 206 11.88 -13.33 -3.87
CA LEU A 206 12.75 -13.14 -5.03
C LEU A 206 12.94 -14.42 -5.84
N GLU A 207 12.91 -15.60 -5.22
CA GLU A 207 12.96 -16.88 -5.91
C GLU A 207 11.69 -17.13 -6.74
N LYS A 208 10.53 -16.94 -6.15
CA LYS A 208 9.21 -17.14 -6.81
C LYS A 208 8.91 -16.10 -7.88
N LEU A 209 9.40 -14.88 -7.68
CA LEU A 209 9.13 -13.70 -8.50
C LEU A 209 10.47 -13.01 -8.85
N PRO A 210 11.33 -13.66 -9.67
CA PRO A 210 12.68 -13.19 -9.87
C PRO A 210 12.73 -11.86 -10.65
N PRO A 211 13.74 -11.02 -10.39
CA PRO A 211 13.90 -9.73 -11.06
C PRO A 211 14.01 -9.78 -12.58
N GLN A 212 14.49 -10.91 -13.10
CA GLN A 212 14.60 -11.14 -14.55
C GLN A 212 13.23 -11.19 -15.24
N GLN A 213 12.20 -11.59 -14.51
CA GLN A 213 10.83 -11.69 -15.00
C GLN A 213 9.97 -10.52 -14.55
N ILE A 214 10.16 -10.08 -13.31
CA ILE A 214 9.42 -8.96 -12.72
C ILE A 214 10.38 -7.80 -12.53
N ARG A 215 10.26 -6.79 -13.38
CA ARG A 215 11.15 -5.62 -13.38
C ARG A 215 11.18 -4.93 -12.03
N TYR A 216 12.32 -4.33 -11.73
CA TYR A 216 12.50 -3.50 -10.56
C TYR A 216 11.63 -2.25 -10.62
N THR A 217 10.93 -1.96 -9.53
CA THR A 217 10.24 -0.70 -9.26
C THR A 217 10.43 -0.36 -7.79
N ASP A 218 10.23 0.89 -7.41
CA ASP A 218 10.29 1.30 -6.01
C ASP A 218 9.31 0.48 -5.17
N ALA A 219 8.07 0.32 -5.65
CA ALA A 219 7.03 -0.39 -4.91
C ALA A 219 7.34 -1.86 -4.64
N ASN A 220 8.05 -2.54 -5.55
CA ASN A 220 8.27 -3.99 -5.44
C ASN A 220 9.71 -4.39 -5.10
N THR A 221 10.65 -3.46 -5.01
CA THR A 221 12.08 -3.75 -4.79
C THR A 221 12.63 -3.05 -3.57
N PHE A 222 12.32 -1.75 -3.40
CA PHE A 222 12.79 -0.98 -2.25
C PHE A 222 12.41 -1.62 -0.89
N PRO A 223 11.16 -2.11 -0.68
CA PRO A 223 10.80 -2.78 0.57
C PRO A 223 11.60 -4.05 0.87
N PHE A 224 12.12 -4.74 -0.16
CA PHE A 224 13.01 -5.89 0.02
C PHE A 224 14.39 -5.48 0.50
N ILE A 225 14.95 -4.42 -0.11
CA ILE A 225 16.25 -3.88 0.27
C ILE A 225 16.19 -3.45 1.74
N GLU A 226 15.19 -2.63 2.08
CA GLU A 226 14.94 -2.19 3.45
C GLU A 226 14.74 -3.39 4.40
N GLY A 227 13.93 -4.36 3.99
CA GLY A 227 13.67 -5.58 4.76
C GLY A 227 14.93 -6.40 5.06
N TYR A 228 15.84 -6.56 4.11
CA TYR A 228 17.12 -7.24 4.35
C TYR A 228 18.00 -6.48 5.35
N TYR A 229 18.09 -5.15 5.23
CA TYR A 229 18.85 -4.35 6.17
C TYR A 229 18.27 -4.45 7.59
N MET A 230 16.96 -4.29 7.72
CA MET A 230 16.26 -4.41 9.01
C MET A 230 16.38 -5.81 9.63
N ALA A 231 16.42 -6.86 8.81
CA ALA A 231 16.59 -8.23 9.26
C ALA A 231 18.04 -8.61 9.59
N GLY A 232 19.00 -7.68 9.42
CA GLY A 232 20.42 -7.93 9.70
C GLY A 232 21.14 -8.74 8.62
N ALA A 233 20.68 -8.68 7.37
CA ALA A 233 21.30 -9.31 6.20
C ALA A 233 21.84 -8.24 5.20
N PRO A 234 22.78 -7.38 5.61
CA PRO A 234 23.21 -6.22 4.83
C PRO A 234 23.81 -6.60 3.47
N ASP A 235 24.54 -7.69 3.35
CA ASP A 235 25.15 -8.10 2.07
C ASP A 235 24.09 -8.45 1.00
N LYS A 236 22.95 -9.02 1.43
CA LYS A 236 21.81 -9.25 0.53
C LYS A 236 21.13 -7.95 0.15
N GLY A 237 20.98 -7.02 1.10
CA GLY A 237 20.50 -5.66 0.88
C GLY A 237 21.35 -4.91 -0.15
N ASP A 238 22.67 -4.88 0.03
CA ASP A 238 23.65 -4.26 -0.89
C ASP A 238 23.56 -4.86 -2.30
N SER A 239 23.53 -6.19 -2.38
CA SER A 239 23.45 -6.90 -3.69
C SER A 239 22.18 -6.51 -4.46
N LEU A 240 21.03 -6.48 -3.78
CA LEU A 240 19.77 -6.11 -4.41
C LEU A 240 19.71 -4.61 -4.74
N LEU A 241 20.19 -3.75 -3.82
CA LEU A 241 20.29 -2.32 -4.03
C LEU A 241 21.11 -2.00 -5.28
N MET A 242 22.32 -2.55 -5.36
CA MET A 242 23.20 -2.30 -6.51
C MET A 242 22.67 -2.89 -7.81
N SER A 243 21.92 -3.99 -7.76
CA SER A 243 21.23 -4.54 -8.92
C SER A 243 20.14 -3.60 -9.42
N TYR A 244 19.35 -3.00 -8.51
CA TYR A 244 18.35 -2.02 -8.87
C TYR A 244 18.97 -0.69 -9.31
N ALA A 245 19.97 -0.19 -8.62
CA ALA A 245 20.68 1.04 -8.99
C ALA A 245 21.25 0.94 -10.41
N ARG A 246 21.95 -0.16 -10.73
CA ARG A 246 22.47 -0.39 -12.10
C ARG A 246 21.38 -0.38 -13.15
N ASN A 247 20.22 -0.94 -12.86
CA ASN A 247 19.08 -0.90 -13.78
C ASN A 247 18.57 0.54 -13.99
N LEU A 248 18.49 1.35 -12.93
CA LEU A 248 18.12 2.77 -13.02
C LEU A 248 19.16 3.55 -13.82
N MET A 249 20.44 3.37 -13.54
CA MET A 249 21.56 4.02 -14.28
C MET A 249 21.47 3.74 -15.77
N GLN A 250 21.26 2.47 -16.18
CA GLN A 250 21.08 2.09 -17.58
C GLN A 250 19.89 2.80 -18.24
N TYR A 251 18.78 2.98 -17.54
CA TYR A 251 17.64 3.74 -18.06
C TYR A 251 17.97 5.23 -18.21
N ILE A 252 18.63 5.81 -17.20
CA ILE A 252 19.02 7.23 -17.22
C ILE A 252 19.96 7.47 -18.40
N ASP A 253 21.04 6.68 -18.53
CA ASP A 253 22.00 6.80 -19.62
C ASP A 253 21.31 6.68 -20.99
N TYR A 254 20.43 5.70 -21.15
CA TYR A 254 19.68 5.50 -22.39
C TYR A 254 18.80 6.70 -22.76
N TYR A 255 18.10 7.30 -21.79
CA TYR A 255 17.23 8.42 -22.04
C TYR A 255 17.97 9.74 -22.22
N LEU A 256 19.15 9.92 -21.64
CA LEU A 256 20.00 11.09 -21.82
C LEU A 256 20.52 11.24 -23.25
N ASP A 257 20.57 10.17 -24.03
CA ASP A 257 20.93 10.21 -25.44
C ASP A 257 19.84 10.83 -26.33
N PHE A 258 18.61 11.01 -25.84
CA PHE A 258 17.52 11.55 -26.61
C PHE A 258 17.60 13.08 -26.66
N GLN A 259 17.39 13.66 -27.86
CA GLN A 259 17.48 15.09 -28.10
C GLN A 259 16.20 15.68 -28.70
N GLY A 260 16.05 17.01 -28.61
CA GLY A 260 14.89 17.73 -29.14
C GLY A 260 13.58 17.23 -28.55
N ILE A 261 12.54 17.12 -29.36
CA ILE A 261 11.20 16.71 -28.91
C ILE A 261 11.22 15.35 -28.19
N GLN A 262 12.07 14.43 -28.58
CA GLN A 262 12.18 13.13 -27.90
C GLN A 262 12.80 13.28 -26.52
N GLY A 263 13.79 14.15 -26.36
CA GLY A 263 14.36 14.50 -25.05
C GLY A 263 13.32 15.11 -24.13
N ASP A 264 12.52 16.06 -24.64
CA ASP A 264 11.44 16.68 -23.86
C ASP A 264 10.41 15.65 -23.37
N MET A 265 10.06 14.67 -24.20
CA MET A 265 9.09 13.61 -23.84
C MET A 265 9.59 12.67 -22.74
N VAL A 266 10.90 12.47 -22.59
CA VAL A 266 11.47 11.55 -21.60
C VAL A 266 11.99 12.24 -20.35
N THR A 267 11.99 13.58 -20.31
CA THR A 267 12.52 14.34 -19.17
C THR A 267 11.90 13.92 -17.84
N GLN A 268 10.58 13.79 -17.77
CA GLN A 268 9.92 13.35 -16.54
C GLN A 268 10.33 11.92 -16.15
N THR A 269 10.53 11.04 -17.14
CA THR A 269 11.01 9.69 -16.88
C THR A 269 12.42 9.67 -16.28
N ILE A 270 13.30 10.55 -16.77
CA ILE A 270 14.66 10.71 -16.21
C ILE A 270 14.56 11.18 -14.77
N ILE A 271 13.76 12.22 -14.50
CA ILE A 271 13.53 12.76 -13.14
C ILE A 271 13.04 11.65 -12.20
N ASP A 272 12.03 10.88 -12.60
CA ASP A 272 11.50 9.79 -11.79
C ASP A 272 12.56 8.71 -11.48
N LYS A 273 13.43 8.39 -12.46
CA LYS A 273 14.52 7.43 -12.24
C LYS A 273 15.63 7.98 -11.35
N MET A 274 15.95 9.27 -11.48
CA MET A 274 16.88 9.94 -10.59
C MET A 274 16.36 9.95 -9.15
N GLN A 275 15.09 10.29 -8.93
CA GLN A 275 14.48 10.24 -7.61
C GLN A 275 14.50 8.83 -6.99
N SER A 276 14.30 7.78 -7.80
CA SER A 276 14.45 6.40 -7.33
C SER A 276 15.89 6.09 -6.93
N LEU A 277 16.87 6.57 -7.71
CA LEU A 277 18.29 6.39 -7.41
C LEU A 277 18.69 7.15 -6.12
N ASP A 278 18.18 8.37 -5.95
CA ASP A 278 18.39 9.18 -4.75
C ASP A 278 17.87 8.46 -3.50
N ARG A 279 16.68 7.83 -3.57
CA ARG A 279 16.15 7.03 -2.45
C ARG A 279 17.08 5.88 -2.08
N LEU A 280 17.67 5.18 -3.05
CA LEU A 280 18.65 4.12 -2.79
C LEU A 280 19.91 4.67 -2.14
N TYR A 281 20.37 5.83 -2.59
CA TYR A 281 21.51 6.53 -2.00
C TYR A 281 21.26 6.87 -0.53
N TYR A 282 20.13 7.50 -0.22
CA TYR A 282 19.78 7.84 1.16
C TYR A 282 19.60 6.62 2.05
N LEU A 283 19.01 5.55 1.53
CA LEU A 283 18.90 4.29 2.29
C LEU A 283 20.30 3.72 2.60
N ALA A 284 21.21 3.70 1.63
CA ALA A 284 22.59 3.27 1.84
C ALA A 284 23.31 4.14 2.87
N ALA A 285 23.13 5.46 2.81
CA ALA A 285 23.70 6.41 3.77
C ALA A 285 23.16 6.19 5.18
N TYR A 286 21.85 6.06 5.31
CA TYR A 286 21.18 5.77 6.58
C TYR A 286 21.66 4.45 7.22
N MET A 287 21.88 3.43 6.39
CA MET A 287 22.38 2.12 6.81
C MET A 287 23.90 2.04 6.92
N GLY A 288 24.62 3.17 6.70
CA GLY A 288 26.09 3.26 6.82
C GLY A 288 26.85 2.41 5.79
N ARG A 289 26.27 2.13 4.60
CA ARG A 289 26.85 1.25 3.58
C ARG A 289 27.86 1.97 2.68
N GLN A 290 29.07 2.22 3.20
CA GLN A 290 30.09 3.05 2.54
C GLN A 290 30.50 2.55 1.15
N ASP A 291 30.63 1.21 0.98
CA ASP A 291 31.02 0.62 -0.31
C ASP A 291 29.96 0.84 -1.39
N VAL A 292 28.68 0.81 -1.01
CA VAL A 292 27.53 1.12 -1.89
C VAL A 292 27.56 2.61 -2.24
N LEU A 293 27.71 3.48 -1.25
CA LEU A 293 27.77 4.93 -1.45
C LEU A 293 28.91 5.32 -2.39
N ALA A 294 30.09 4.72 -2.25
CA ALA A 294 31.21 5.00 -3.14
C ALA A 294 30.87 4.70 -4.61
N GLN A 295 30.21 3.56 -4.88
CA GLN A 295 29.78 3.19 -6.23
C GLN A 295 28.69 4.11 -6.80
N LEU A 296 27.72 4.53 -5.96
CA LEU A 296 26.69 5.49 -6.36
C LEU A 296 27.29 6.88 -6.63
N ASN A 297 28.20 7.37 -5.76
CA ASN A 297 28.90 8.63 -5.94
C ASN A 297 29.72 8.65 -7.24
N ASP A 298 30.38 7.55 -7.58
CA ASP A 298 31.11 7.45 -8.84
C ASP A 298 30.19 7.66 -10.05
N TYR A 299 28.97 7.10 -10.02
CA TYR A 299 28.00 7.34 -11.07
C TYR A 299 27.48 8.78 -11.10
N TYR A 300 27.11 9.36 -9.97
CA TYR A 300 26.67 10.77 -9.90
C TYR A 300 27.73 11.74 -10.45
N ARG A 301 29.01 11.49 -10.17
CA ARG A 301 30.11 12.29 -10.75
C ARG A 301 30.14 12.21 -12.28
N THR A 302 29.79 11.08 -12.89
CA THR A 302 29.69 10.99 -14.36
C THR A 302 28.60 11.89 -14.94
N LEU A 303 27.58 12.21 -14.15
CA LEU A 303 26.49 13.12 -14.50
C LEU A 303 26.81 14.59 -14.12
N GLY A 304 27.98 14.85 -13.51
CA GLY A 304 28.36 16.17 -13.03
C GLY A 304 27.67 16.60 -11.72
N ILE A 305 27.10 15.63 -10.99
CA ILE A 305 26.42 15.86 -9.71
C ILE A 305 27.39 15.49 -8.58
N TYR A 306 27.55 16.37 -7.60
CA TYR A 306 28.46 16.18 -6.49
C TYR A 306 27.70 15.92 -5.18
N GLU A 307 28.37 15.30 -4.21
CA GLU A 307 27.77 14.80 -2.97
C GLU A 307 27.07 15.91 -2.14
N ASP A 308 27.58 17.14 -2.16
CA ASP A 308 26.98 18.29 -1.52
C ASP A 308 25.68 18.78 -2.17
N GLU A 309 25.43 18.40 -3.42
CA GLU A 309 24.19 18.67 -4.16
C GLU A 309 23.11 17.59 -3.92
N LEU A 310 23.52 16.41 -3.44
CA LEU A 310 22.62 15.29 -3.15
C LEU A 310 21.92 15.42 -1.78
N ILE A 311 22.37 16.34 -0.93
CA ILE A 311 21.77 16.57 0.39
C ILE A 311 20.53 17.46 0.23
N HIS A 312 19.39 16.87 -0.05
CA HIS A 312 18.09 17.54 0.05
C HIS A 312 17.50 17.35 1.45
N PRO A 313 17.34 18.43 2.25
CA PRO A 313 16.79 18.35 3.61
C PRO A 313 15.30 17.96 3.67
N ASP A 314 14.61 17.88 2.52
CA ASP A 314 13.17 17.67 2.43
C ASP A 314 12.73 16.26 1.95
N LEU A 315 13.68 15.33 1.74
CA LEU A 315 13.27 13.95 1.50
C LEU A 315 12.84 13.30 2.82
N PRO A 316 11.68 12.66 2.86
CA PRO A 316 11.26 11.94 4.06
C PRO A 316 12.37 10.94 4.41
N THR A 317 12.94 11.09 5.59
CA THR A 317 13.77 10.04 6.22
C THR A 317 13.02 8.71 6.05
N PRO A 318 13.74 7.59 5.82
CA PRO A 318 13.13 6.26 5.80
C PRO A 318 12.17 6.20 6.97
N SER A 319 10.90 6.02 6.70
CA SER A 319 9.73 6.33 7.54
C SER A 319 10.10 6.41 9.04
N ASP A 320 9.71 7.48 9.75
CA ASP A 320 9.88 7.67 11.20
C ASP A 320 9.43 6.48 12.07
N SER A 321 9.11 5.36 11.45
CA SER A 321 8.71 4.08 11.99
C SER A 321 9.86 3.08 12.22
N VAL A 322 11.10 3.41 11.85
CA VAL A 322 12.24 2.50 12.07
C VAL A 322 12.99 2.93 13.34
N GLN A 323 12.39 2.71 14.49
CA GLN A 323 13.16 2.49 15.71
C GLN A 323 13.67 1.03 15.63
N ILE A 324 14.95 0.87 15.31
CA ILE A 324 15.64 -0.42 15.47
C ILE A 324 15.64 -0.69 16.98
N PRO A 325 15.12 -1.82 17.47
CA PRO A 325 15.30 -2.21 18.86
C PRO A 325 16.82 -2.37 19.12
N GLU A 326 17.31 -1.72 20.21
CA GLU A 326 18.67 -1.92 20.73
C GLU A 326 18.91 -3.39 21.15
#